data_9613f3cad3f7911b7aafd4794b4920c2
#
_entry.id   9613f3cad3f7911b7aafd4794b4920c2
#
_cell.length_a   1.000
_cell.length_b   1.000
_cell.length_c   1.000
_cell.angle_alpha   90.00
_cell.angle_beta   90.00
_cell.angle_gamma   90.00
#
_symmetry.space_group_name_H-M   'P 1'
#
loop_
_entity.id
_entity.type
_entity.pdbx_description
1 polymer ?
#
loop_
_entity_poly.entity_id
_entity_poly.type
_entity_poly.pdbx_seq_one_letter_code
_entity_poly.pdbx_strand_id
1 'polypeptide(L)'
;MAASTAPASKSGLYADPREDWLAQHTEEIIDPARPIVDPHHHLWDRGGLRYMIEEMAADIASGHNVIATVYVDCRSMYRAHGPEAFRPVGE
;
A
#
# COMPACT_ATOMS: atom_id res chain seq x y z
N MET A 1 -25.78 23.46 5.87
CA MET A 1 -24.52 22.71 5.87
C MET A 1 -24.21 22.22 4.47
N ALA A 2 -23.05 22.56 3.95
CA ALA A 2 -22.63 22.04 2.65
C ALA A 2 -22.34 20.54 2.81
N ALA A 3 -22.94 19.72 1.94
CA ALA A 3 -22.60 18.31 1.89
C ALA A 3 -21.16 18.16 1.42
N SER A 4 -20.31 17.49 2.22
CA SER A 4 -18.97 17.14 1.80
C SER A 4 -19.06 16.06 0.73
N THR A 5 -18.77 16.43 -0.52
CA THR A 5 -18.63 15.46 -1.59
C THR A 5 -17.24 14.85 -1.50
N ALA A 6 -17.17 13.54 -1.24
CA ALA A 6 -15.89 12.83 -1.33
C ALA A 6 -15.39 12.89 -2.77
N PRO A 7 -14.06 13.10 -2.98
CA PRO A 7 -13.50 13.04 -4.32
C PRO A 7 -13.70 11.65 -4.94
N ALA A 8 -13.82 11.60 -6.26
CA ALA A 8 -13.90 10.31 -6.96
C ALA A 8 -12.65 9.47 -6.68
N SER A 9 -12.83 8.15 -6.54
CA SER A 9 -11.72 7.22 -6.34
C SER A 9 -10.79 7.24 -7.54
N LYS A 10 -9.48 7.31 -7.30
CA LYS A 10 -8.45 7.29 -8.34
C LYS A 10 -8.37 5.93 -9.04
N SER A 11 -8.60 4.86 -8.31
CA SER A 11 -8.52 3.51 -8.86
C SER A 11 -9.83 3.03 -9.51
N GLY A 12 -10.96 3.62 -9.13
CA GLY A 12 -12.30 3.19 -9.55
C GLY A 12 -12.75 1.86 -8.96
N LEU A 13 -11.87 1.10 -8.31
CA LEU A 13 -12.15 -0.23 -7.75
C LEU A 13 -12.08 -0.26 -6.22
N TYR A 14 -11.25 0.58 -5.64
CA TYR A 14 -10.98 0.59 -4.21
C TYR A 14 -11.16 1.99 -3.65
N ALA A 15 -11.50 2.08 -2.38
CA ALA A 15 -11.55 3.35 -1.68
C ALA A 15 -10.14 3.94 -1.58
N ASP A 16 -10.00 5.23 -1.92
CA ASP A 16 -8.73 5.92 -1.74
C ASP A 16 -8.47 6.19 -0.25
N PRO A 17 -7.21 6.12 0.21
CA PRO A 17 -6.86 6.56 1.55
C PRO A 17 -7.24 8.03 1.76
N ARG A 18 -7.79 8.32 2.92
CA ARG A 18 -8.15 9.69 3.30
C ARG A 18 -7.15 10.20 4.34
N GLU A 19 -6.04 10.74 3.85
CA GLU A 19 -4.94 11.20 4.70
C GLU A 19 -5.37 12.29 5.66
N ASP A 20 -6.27 13.19 5.25
CA ASP A 20 -6.81 14.23 6.09
C ASP A 20 -7.60 13.67 7.28
N TRP A 21 -8.37 12.62 7.05
CA TRP A 21 -9.13 11.94 8.09
C TRP A 21 -8.21 11.14 9.02
N LEU A 22 -7.25 10.40 8.45
CA LEU A 22 -6.29 9.60 9.22
C LEU A 22 -5.41 10.47 10.12
N ALA A 23 -5.09 11.68 9.69
CA ALA A 23 -4.25 12.61 10.45
C ALA A 23 -4.96 13.24 11.67
N GLN A 24 -6.29 13.08 11.82
CA GLN A 24 -7.05 13.66 12.91
C GLN A 24 -6.75 13.02 14.27
N HIS A 25 -6.23 11.81 14.27
CA HIS A 25 -5.96 11.07 15.49
C HIS A 25 -4.62 10.36 15.41
N THR A 26 -3.84 10.47 16.47
CA THR A 26 -2.55 9.77 16.61
C THR A 26 -2.58 8.96 17.89
N GLU A 27 -2.26 7.68 17.77
CA GLU A 27 -2.17 6.77 18.89
C GLU A 27 -0.72 6.47 19.23
N GLU A 28 -0.45 6.30 20.53
CA GLU A 28 0.84 5.84 20.98
C GLU A 28 1.05 4.36 20.61
N ILE A 29 2.25 4.02 20.14
CA ILE A 29 2.62 2.63 19.88
C ILE A 29 2.87 1.93 21.22
N ILE A 30 2.07 0.93 21.52
CA ILE A 30 2.07 0.26 22.82
C ILE A 30 3.36 -0.56 23.03
N ASP A 31 3.81 -1.26 21.99
CA ASP A 31 4.97 -2.15 22.06
C ASP A 31 5.85 -2.00 20.83
N PRO A 32 6.68 -0.94 20.78
CA PRO A 32 7.48 -0.63 19.58
C PRO A 32 8.60 -1.65 19.31
N ALA A 33 8.98 -2.45 20.29
CA ALA A 33 10.04 -3.44 20.15
C ALA A 33 9.54 -4.82 19.69
N ARG A 34 8.24 -5.06 19.73
CA ARG A 34 7.67 -6.36 19.36
C ARG A 34 7.96 -6.70 17.90
N PRO A 35 8.64 -7.82 17.62
CA PRO A 35 8.86 -8.23 16.23
C PRO A 35 7.53 -8.55 15.54
N ILE A 36 7.36 -7.97 14.35
CA ILE A 36 6.16 -8.16 13.54
C ILE A 36 6.59 -8.68 12.17
N VAL A 37 5.88 -9.69 11.68
CA VAL A 37 5.93 -10.11 10.28
C VAL A 37 4.62 -9.67 9.64
N ASP A 38 4.71 -8.84 8.60
CA ASP A 38 3.56 -8.50 7.77
C ASP A 38 3.27 -9.68 6.85
N PRO A 39 2.16 -10.40 7.02
CA PRO A 39 1.91 -11.64 6.28
C PRO A 39 1.37 -11.43 4.87
N HIS A 40 1.06 -10.20 4.46
CA HIS A 40 0.39 -9.96 3.19
C HIS A 40 0.51 -8.51 2.77
N HIS A 41 1.32 -8.23 1.75
CA HIS A 41 1.35 -6.91 1.13
C HIS A 41 1.50 -7.00 -0.38
N HIS A 42 1.17 -5.90 -1.03
CA HIS A 42 1.32 -5.70 -2.47
C HIS A 42 2.12 -4.44 -2.74
N LEU A 43 2.68 -4.34 -3.93
CA LEU A 43 3.23 -3.10 -4.47
C LEU A 43 2.53 -2.84 -5.80
N TRP A 44 1.95 -1.66 -5.96
CA TRP A 44 1.22 -1.30 -7.16
C TRP A 44 1.25 0.19 -7.46
N ASP A 45 0.95 0.52 -8.71
CA ASP A 45 0.64 1.87 -9.15
C ASP A 45 -0.55 1.78 -10.12
N ARG A 46 -1.76 2.07 -9.61
CA ARG A 46 -3.02 1.87 -10.34
C ARG A 46 -3.82 3.15 -10.35
N GLY A 47 -3.99 3.74 -11.55
CA GLY A 47 -4.85 4.91 -11.72
C GLY A 47 -4.47 6.10 -10.85
N GLY A 48 -3.17 6.27 -10.58
CA GLY A 48 -2.65 7.32 -9.70
C GLY A 48 -2.65 6.96 -8.22
N LEU A 49 -3.19 5.79 -7.84
CA LEU A 49 -3.04 5.23 -6.50
C LEU A 49 -1.73 4.44 -6.47
N ARG A 50 -0.70 5.06 -5.88
CA ARG A 50 0.64 4.49 -5.81
C ARG A 50 0.95 3.97 -4.42
N TYR A 51 1.41 2.72 -4.34
CA TYR A 51 2.04 2.15 -3.16
C TYR A 51 3.18 1.25 -3.62
N MET A 52 4.39 1.79 -3.63
CA MET A 52 5.59 1.11 -4.07
C MET A 52 6.58 0.99 -2.91
N ILE A 53 7.83 0.64 -3.20
CA ILE A 53 8.81 0.36 -2.13
C ILE A 53 9.07 1.57 -1.23
N GLU A 54 9.00 2.76 -1.76
CA GLU A 54 9.22 3.98 -0.99
C GLU A 54 8.12 4.19 0.05
N GLU A 55 6.87 4.01 -0.34
CA GLU A 55 5.72 4.15 0.55
C GLU A 55 5.72 3.04 1.60
N MET A 56 6.03 1.81 1.19
CA MET A 56 6.13 0.68 2.11
C MET A 56 7.27 0.86 3.12
N ALA A 57 8.43 1.34 2.68
CA ALA A 57 9.57 1.60 3.57
C ALA A 57 9.22 2.67 4.62
N ALA A 58 8.46 3.70 4.23
CA ALA A 58 7.98 4.71 5.14
C ALA A 58 7.03 4.13 6.21
N ASP A 59 6.12 3.25 5.81
CA ASP A 59 5.20 2.58 6.72
C ASP A 59 5.95 1.66 7.70
N ILE A 60 6.91 0.89 7.20
CA ILE A 60 7.75 0.02 8.04
C ILE A 60 8.54 0.84 9.07
N ALA A 61 9.01 2.03 8.69
CA ALA A 61 9.79 2.90 9.56
C ALA A 61 8.93 3.74 10.52
N SER A 62 7.62 3.56 10.55
CA SER A 62 6.70 4.44 11.29
C SER A 62 6.65 4.22 12.80
N GLY A 63 7.43 3.29 13.34
CA GLY A 63 7.59 3.12 14.80
C GLY A 63 7.36 1.70 15.31
N HIS A 64 6.82 0.81 14.51
CA HIS A 64 6.74 -0.61 14.81
C HIS A 64 7.99 -1.34 14.35
N ASN A 65 8.26 -2.51 14.93
CA ASN A 65 9.41 -3.34 14.57
C ASN A 65 9.02 -4.41 13.54
N VAL A 66 8.80 -3.99 12.30
CA VAL A 66 8.51 -4.91 11.19
C VAL A 66 9.83 -5.50 10.69
N ILE A 67 10.04 -6.79 10.96
CA ILE A 67 11.31 -7.48 10.66
C ILE A 67 11.28 -8.22 9.33
N ALA A 68 10.12 -8.53 8.80
CA ALA A 68 9.94 -9.23 7.53
C ALA A 68 8.54 -8.98 6.98
N THR A 69 8.40 -9.16 5.68
CA THR A 69 7.10 -9.06 5.01
C THR A 69 6.92 -10.19 4.03
N VAL A 70 5.66 -10.53 3.71
CA VAL A 70 5.33 -11.51 2.68
C VAL A 70 4.67 -10.78 1.52
N TYR A 71 5.34 -10.74 0.40
CA TYR A 71 4.78 -10.17 -0.84
C TYR A 71 3.80 -11.14 -1.47
N VAL A 72 2.64 -10.64 -1.88
CA VAL A 72 1.61 -11.43 -2.57
C VAL A 72 1.39 -10.84 -3.96
N ASP A 73 1.45 -11.70 -4.97
CA ASP A 73 1.18 -11.32 -6.37
C ASP A 73 -0.21 -10.69 -6.49
N CYS A 74 -0.27 -9.56 -7.17
CA CYS A 74 -1.53 -8.86 -7.46
C CYS A 74 -1.65 -8.43 -8.92
N ARG A 75 -0.86 -9.05 -9.82
CA ARG A 75 -0.78 -8.73 -11.26
C ARG A 75 -0.30 -7.30 -11.52
N SER A 76 0.54 -6.79 -10.65
CA SER A 76 1.15 -5.47 -10.80
C SER A 76 2.41 -5.58 -11.64
N MET A 77 2.66 -4.58 -12.48
CA MET A 77 3.91 -4.44 -13.24
C MET A 77 4.26 -5.64 -14.16
N TYR A 78 3.29 -6.40 -14.59
CA TYR A 78 3.52 -7.49 -15.54
C TYR A 78 4.15 -6.93 -16.81
N ARG A 79 5.09 -7.68 -17.39
CA ARG A 79 5.70 -7.31 -18.67
C ARG A 79 4.64 -7.25 -19.76
N ALA A 80 4.65 -6.17 -20.54
CA ALA A 80 3.75 -6.00 -21.68
C ALA A 80 4.16 -6.84 -22.89
N HIS A 81 5.42 -7.26 -22.95
CA HIS A 81 6.03 -7.95 -24.09
C HIS A 81 6.79 -9.19 -23.65
N GLY A 82 7.12 -10.05 -24.60
CA GLY A 82 7.83 -11.29 -24.37
C GLY A 82 6.88 -12.48 -24.18
N PRO A 83 7.43 -13.68 -23.89
CA PRO A 83 6.62 -14.88 -23.69
C PRO A 83 5.62 -14.69 -22.56
N GLU A 84 4.38 -15.08 -22.79
CA GLU A 84 3.28 -14.89 -21.83
C GLU A 84 3.59 -15.52 -20.47
N ALA A 85 4.21 -16.71 -20.47
CA ALA A 85 4.56 -17.40 -19.23
C ALA A 85 5.54 -16.64 -18.34
N PHE A 86 6.30 -15.69 -18.90
CA PHE A 86 7.31 -14.91 -18.18
C PHE A 86 6.88 -13.47 -17.88
N ARG A 87 5.69 -13.05 -18.29
CA ARG A 87 5.20 -11.70 -18.01
C ARG A 87 5.11 -11.37 -16.53
N PRO A 88 4.72 -12.30 -15.63
CA PRO A 88 4.70 -12.04 -14.20
C PRO A 88 6.06 -11.70 -13.59
N VAL A 89 7.16 -12.01 -14.25
CA VAL A 89 8.50 -11.67 -13.77
C VAL A 89 8.70 -10.16 -13.62
N GLY A 90 7.89 -9.35 -14.30
CA GLY A 90 7.92 -7.89 -14.16
C GLY A 90 7.44 -7.38 -12.79
N GLU A 91 6.66 -8.16 -12.10
CA GLU A 91 6.21 -7.81 -10.74
C GLU A 91 7.31 -8.12 -9.73
#